data_b62c29e302482a139b1c70217dfad6e0
#
_entry.id   b62c29e302482a139b1c70217dfad6e0
#
_cell.length_a   1.000
_cell.length_b   1.000
_cell.length_c   1.000
_cell.angle_alpha   90.00
_cell.angle_beta   90.00
_cell.angle_gamma   90.00
#
_symmetry.space_group_name_H-M   'P 1'
#
loop_
_entity.id
_entity.type
_entity.pdbx_description
1 polymer ?
#
loop_
_entity_poly.entity_id
_entity_poly.type
_entity_poly.pdbx_seq_one_letter_code
_entity_poly.pdbx_strand_id
1 'polypeptide(L)'
;MAVEKNRCHDDIVNRLRMARELEDDCLKQLVDAEPDEDGIYRDAQGALWVHCIDSWKQLFVSYGARTLDLGIARTWKSLVKGCEPTERMPFRFITPLTEEENF
;
A
#
# COMPACT_ATOMS: atom_id res chain seq x y z
N MET A 1 26.66 35.35 -11.78
CA MET A 1 27.00 33.99 -11.34
C MET A 1 26.26 33.57 -10.08
N ALA A 2 26.27 34.36 -9.04
CA ALA A 2 25.47 34.05 -7.85
C ALA A 2 23.97 34.01 -8.16
N VAL A 3 23.51 34.85 -9.09
CA VAL A 3 22.11 34.91 -9.51
C VAL A 3 21.69 33.63 -10.22
N GLU A 4 22.56 33.04 -11.04
CA GLU A 4 22.29 31.82 -11.72
C GLU A 4 22.17 30.61 -10.78
N LYS A 5 23.05 30.57 -9.77
CA LYS A 5 22.97 29.51 -8.76
C LYS A 5 21.69 29.60 -7.93
N ASN A 6 21.27 30.82 -7.61
CA ASN A 6 20.02 31.03 -6.89
C ASN A 6 18.81 30.62 -7.73
N ARG A 7 18.86 30.91 -9.02
CA ARG A 7 17.81 30.53 -9.95
C ARG A 7 17.67 29.00 -10.03
N CYS A 8 18.78 28.30 -10.15
CA CYS A 8 18.79 26.84 -10.17
C CYS A 8 18.24 26.27 -8.86
N HIS A 9 18.61 26.88 -7.75
CA HIS A 9 18.13 26.48 -6.45
C HIS A 9 16.62 26.65 -6.33
N ASP A 10 16.10 27.80 -6.76
CA ASP A 10 14.66 28.07 -6.72
C ASP A 10 13.87 27.10 -7.61
N ASP A 11 14.39 26.78 -8.78
CA ASP A 11 13.78 25.81 -9.68
C ASP A 11 13.70 24.42 -9.04
N ILE A 12 14.79 23.99 -8.39
CA ILE A 12 14.83 22.71 -7.71
C ILE A 12 13.81 22.67 -6.58
N VAL A 13 13.75 23.73 -5.76
CA VAL A 13 12.78 23.83 -4.66
C VAL A 13 11.36 23.79 -5.20
N ASN A 14 11.07 24.50 -6.28
CA ASN A 14 9.75 24.50 -6.89
C ASN A 14 9.36 23.13 -7.42
N ARG A 15 10.30 22.42 -8.03
CA ARG A 15 10.05 21.05 -8.51
C ARG A 15 9.77 20.09 -7.36
N LEU A 16 10.50 20.22 -6.26
CA LEU A 16 10.26 19.41 -5.06
C LEU A 16 8.88 19.69 -4.47
N ARG A 17 8.48 20.95 -4.46
CA ARG A 17 7.16 21.35 -3.96
C ARG A 17 6.06 20.76 -4.84
N MET A 18 6.20 20.86 -6.15
CA MET A 18 5.24 20.30 -7.11
C MET A 18 5.18 18.77 -6.98
N ALA A 19 6.33 18.13 -6.83
CA ALA A 19 6.39 16.68 -6.65
C ALA A 19 5.69 16.25 -5.37
N ARG A 20 5.83 17.01 -4.29
CA ARG A 20 5.18 16.74 -3.02
C ARG A 20 3.66 16.90 -3.13
N GLU A 21 3.20 17.94 -3.80
CA GLU A 21 1.77 18.14 -4.04
C GLU A 21 1.18 17.01 -4.86
N LEU A 22 1.88 16.58 -5.89
CA LEU A 22 1.46 15.47 -6.72
C LEU A 22 1.44 14.16 -5.94
N GLU A 23 2.42 13.95 -5.07
CA GLU A 23 2.46 12.78 -4.19
C GLU A 23 1.27 12.75 -3.25
N ASP A 24 0.93 13.89 -2.64
CA ASP A 24 -0.22 14.00 -1.75
C ASP A 24 -1.53 13.67 -2.50
N ASP A 25 -1.69 14.17 -3.71
CA ASP A 25 -2.86 13.87 -4.53
C ASP A 25 -2.94 12.38 -4.87
N CYS A 26 -1.82 11.78 -5.22
CA CYS A 26 -1.75 10.35 -5.51
C CYS A 26 -2.09 9.52 -4.27
N LEU A 27 -1.62 9.91 -3.10
CA LEU A 27 -1.95 9.23 -1.85
C LEU A 27 -3.44 9.30 -1.55
N LYS A 28 -4.07 10.45 -1.77
CA LYS A 28 -5.51 10.59 -1.61
C LYS A 28 -6.27 9.67 -2.57
N GLN A 29 -5.83 9.60 -3.82
CA GLN A 29 -6.42 8.70 -4.80
C GLN A 29 -6.27 7.25 -4.40
N LEU A 30 -5.12 6.86 -3.85
CA LEU A 30 -4.91 5.51 -3.36
C LEU A 30 -5.83 5.17 -2.19
N VAL A 31 -6.06 6.12 -1.28
CA VAL A 31 -6.98 5.92 -0.16
C VAL A 31 -8.40 5.67 -0.69
N ASP A 32 -8.82 6.42 -1.71
CA ASP A 32 -10.14 6.27 -2.31
C ASP A 32 -10.26 5.04 -3.20
N ALA A 33 -9.15 4.43 -3.56
CA ALA A 33 -9.10 3.27 -4.46
C ALA A 33 -8.97 1.96 -3.69
N GLU A 34 -9.46 1.89 -2.47
CA GLU A 34 -9.44 0.66 -1.69
C GLU A 34 -10.19 -0.46 -2.42
N PRO A 35 -9.57 -1.65 -2.59
CA PRO A 35 -10.28 -2.77 -3.19
C PRO A 35 -11.50 -3.17 -2.34
N ASP A 36 -12.62 -3.38 -2.98
CA ASP A 36 -13.90 -3.71 -2.30
C ASP A 36 -14.05 -5.18 -2.02
N GLU A 37 -13.44 -6.02 -2.83
CA GLU A 37 -13.65 -7.45 -2.76
C GLU A 37 -12.89 -8.09 -1.59
N ASP A 38 -13.60 -8.86 -0.77
CA ASP A 38 -12.94 -9.61 0.30
C ASP A 38 -12.19 -10.79 -0.30
N GLY A 39 -11.00 -11.03 0.22
CA GLY A 39 -10.18 -12.11 -0.30
C GLY A 39 -8.72 -11.99 0.09
N ILE A 40 -7.90 -12.74 -0.60
CA ILE A 40 -6.46 -12.73 -0.40
C ILE A 40 -5.82 -11.92 -1.51
N TYR A 41 -4.92 -11.03 -1.13
CA TYR A 41 -4.20 -10.14 -2.04
C TYR A 41 -2.70 -10.33 -1.87
N ARG A 42 -1.96 -10.05 -2.92
CA ARG A 42 -0.49 -10.01 -2.87
C ARG A 42 -0.05 -8.59 -3.14
N ASP A 43 0.87 -8.07 -2.31
CA ASP A 43 1.43 -6.75 -2.55
C ASP A 43 2.61 -6.84 -3.54
N ALA A 44 3.20 -5.69 -3.85
CA ALA A 44 4.29 -5.61 -4.83
C ALA A 44 5.56 -6.30 -4.35
N GLN A 45 5.72 -6.53 -3.06
CA GLN A 45 6.86 -7.22 -2.47
C GLN A 45 6.63 -8.72 -2.34
N GLY A 46 5.46 -9.21 -2.71
CA GLY A 46 5.11 -10.61 -2.62
C GLY A 46 4.48 -11.02 -1.30
N ALA A 47 4.27 -10.09 -0.37
CA ALA A 47 3.60 -10.40 0.88
C ALA A 47 2.10 -10.62 0.64
N LEU A 48 1.51 -11.53 1.42
CA LEU A 48 0.09 -11.85 1.32
C LEU A 48 -0.70 -11.08 2.36
N TRP A 49 -1.90 -10.66 1.96
CA TRP A 49 -2.82 -9.89 2.80
C TRP A 49 -4.22 -10.47 2.70
N VAL A 50 -4.91 -10.47 3.82
CA VAL A 50 -6.32 -10.88 3.87
C VAL A 50 -7.17 -9.64 4.08
N HIS A 51 -8.08 -9.39 3.14
CA HIS A 51 -9.07 -8.32 3.24
C HIS A 51 -10.41 -8.92 3.62
N CYS A 52 -10.97 -8.48 4.74
CA CYS A 52 -12.28 -8.91 5.20
C CYS A 52 -13.03 -7.71 5.75
N ILE A 53 -14.13 -7.34 5.10
CA ILE A 53 -14.93 -6.16 5.41
C ILE A 53 -14.06 -4.92 5.30
N ASP A 54 -13.71 -4.27 6.40
CA ASP A 54 -12.92 -3.04 6.39
C ASP A 54 -11.50 -3.23 6.93
N SER A 55 -11.09 -4.47 7.15
CA SER A 55 -9.80 -4.71 7.76
C SER A 55 -8.85 -5.47 6.83
N TRP A 56 -7.58 -5.15 6.98
CA TRP A 56 -6.49 -5.77 6.26
C TRP A 56 -5.53 -6.38 7.27
N LYS A 57 -5.22 -7.65 7.10
CA LYS A 57 -4.27 -8.35 7.96
C LYS A 57 -3.22 -9.03 7.10
N GLN A 58 -1.95 -8.84 7.44
CA GLN A 58 -0.89 -9.53 6.72
C GLN A 58 -0.92 -11.02 7.08
N LEU A 59 -0.83 -11.86 6.05
CA LEU A 59 -0.81 -13.30 6.23
C LEU A 59 0.64 -13.77 6.28
N PHE A 60 1.01 -14.37 7.40
CA PHE A 60 2.33 -14.95 7.59
C PHE A 60 2.26 -16.46 7.49
N VAL A 61 3.12 -17.03 6.67
CA VAL A 61 3.18 -18.47 6.46
C VAL A 61 4.48 -18.99 7.05
N SER A 62 4.38 -19.91 7.99
CA SER A 62 5.54 -20.56 8.58
C SER A 62 5.63 -21.98 8.05
N TYR A 63 6.56 -22.19 7.14
CA TYR A 63 6.70 -23.50 6.49
C TYR A 63 7.18 -24.58 7.45
N GLY A 64 8.05 -24.23 8.38
CA GLY A 64 8.58 -25.17 9.35
C GLY A 64 7.53 -25.68 10.31
N ALA A 65 6.66 -24.82 10.78
CA ALA A 65 5.59 -25.18 11.73
C ALA A 65 4.26 -25.47 11.04
N ARG A 66 4.17 -25.24 9.73
CA ARG A 66 2.94 -25.38 8.96
C ARG A 66 1.79 -24.56 9.54
N THR A 67 2.09 -23.39 10.04
CA THR A 67 1.12 -22.48 10.62
C THR A 67 0.88 -21.28 9.73
N LEU A 68 -0.34 -20.76 9.80
CA LEU A 68 -0.72 -19.53 9.16
C LEU A 68 -1.09 -18.54 10.27
N ASP A 69 -0.38 -17.45 10.32
CA ASP A 69 -0.66 -16.39 11.30
C ASP A 69 -1.14 -15.16 10.61
N LEU A 70 -2.10 -14.49 11.22
CA LEU A 70 -2.59 -13.20 10.76
C LEU A 70 -2.00 -12.11 11.63
N GLY A 71 -1.55 -11.05 10.97
CA GLY A 71 -1.04 -9.88 11.66
C GLY A 71 -2.16 -9.04 12.25
N ILE A 72 -1.78 -7.88 12.77
CA ILE A 72 -2.70 -6.94 13.38
C ILE A 72 -3.63 -6.37 12.29
N ALA A 73 -4.90 -6.20 12.62
CA ALA A 73 -5.88 -5.59 11.71
C ALA A 73 -5.51 -4.13 11.45
N ARG A 74 -5.53 -3.76 10.18
CA ARG A 74 -5.23 -2.38 9.75
C ARG A 74 -6.33 -1.91 8.81
N THR A 75 -6.50 -0.59 8.74
CA THR A 75 -7.37 0.00 7.73
C THR A 75 -6.56 0.25 6.47
N TRP A 76 -7.24 0.33 5.33
CA TRP A 76 -6.58 0.66 4.07
C TRP A 76 -5.86 2.01 4.16
N LYS A 77 -6.51 3.00 4.76
CA LYS A 77 -5.92 4.31 4.97
C LYS A 77 -4.61 4.23 5.74
N SER A 78 -4.57 3.39 6.77
CA SER A 78 -3.36 3.19 7.56
C SER A 78 -2.26 2.51 6.74
N LEU A 79 -2.60 1.58 5.86
CA LEU A 79 -1.66 0.94 4.96
C LEU A 79 -1.06 1.93 3.97
N VAL A 80 -1.89 2.78 3.38
CA VAL A 80 -1.42 3.78 2.41
C VAL A 80 -0.51 4.81 3.08
N LYS A 81 -0.84 5.24 4.30
CA LYS A 81 -0.06 6.26 5.01
C LYS A 81 1.13 5.70 5.77
N GLY A 82 1.00 4.51 6.32
CA GLY A 82 2.03 3.92 7.18
C GLY A 82 3.04 3.04 6.48
N CYS A 83 2.73 2.57 5.28
CA CYS A 83 3.65 1.82 4.44
C CYS A 83 4.11 2.72 3.31
N GLU A 84 5.23 2.38 2.71
CA GLU A 84 5.69 3.11 1.54
C GLU A 84 4.91 2.61 0.32
N PRO A 85 3.92 3.38 -0.18
CA PRO A 85 3.05 2.90 -1.25
C PRO A 85 3.80 2.53 -2.52
N THR A 86 4.90 3.24 -2.80
CA THR A 86 5.72 2.97 -3.97
C THR A 86 6.37 1.59 -3.92
N GLU A 87 6.57 1.04 -2.74
CA GLU A 87 7.19 -0.27 -2.57
C GLU A 87 6.16 -1.39 -2.44
N ARG A 88 5.03 -1.12 -1.79
CA ARG A 88 4.04 -2.15 -1.50
C ARG A 88 2.88 -2.21 -2.47
N MET A 89 2.52 -1.09 -3.08
CA MET A 89 1.42 -1.06 -4.03
C MET A 89 1.91 -1.45 -5.43
N PRO A 90 1.11 -2.06 -6.27
CA PRO A 90 -0.30 -2.36 -6.03
C PRO A 90 -0.54 -3.67 -5.28
N PHE A 91 -1.69 -3.77 -4.64
CA PHE A 91 -2.22 -5.02 -4.11
C PHE A 91 -3.02 -5.71 -5.21
N ARG A 92 -2.69 -6.96 -5.48
CA ARG A 92 -3.35 -7.72 -6.54
C ARG A 92 -4.19 -8.84 -5.94
N PHE A 93 -5.42 -8.92 -6.37
CA PHE A 93 -6.35 -9.94 -5.93
C PHE A 93 -5.90 -11.33 -6.38
N ILE A 94 -5.95 -12.30 -5.48
CA ILE A 94 -5.57 -13.68 -5.77
C ILE A 94 -6.79 -14.59 -5.76
N THR A 95 -7.52 -14.59 -4.65
CA THR A 95 -8.63 -15.51 -4.48
C THR A 95 -9.64 -14.96 -3.48
N PRO A 96 -10.95 -15.19 -3.68
CA PRO A 96 -11.95 -14.77 -2.72
C PRO A 96 -11.89 -15.59 -1.43
N LEU A 97 -12.45 -15.01 -0.37
CA LEU A 97 -12.66 -15.76 0.85
C LEU A 97 -13.96 -16.54 0.68
N THR A 98 -13.83 -17.84 0.55
CA THR A 98 -15.00 -18.72 0.41
C THR A 98 -14.98 -19.76 1.51
N GLU A 99 -15.91 -19.67 2.42
CA GLU A 99 -15.98 -20.60 3.55
C GLU A 99 -16.48 -21.96 3.13
N GLU A 100 -17.38 -22.02 2.17
CA GLU A 100 -18.02 -23.25 1.74
C GLU A 100 -17.05 -24.23 1.08
N GLU A 101 -16.01 -23.72 0.45
CA GLU A 101 -15.06 -24.55 -0.26
C GLU A 101 -14.04 -25.22 0.65
N ASN A 102 -13.96 -24.79 1.88
CA ASN A 102 -12.97 -25.30 2.81
C ASN A 102 -13.42 -26.58 3.51
N PHE A 103 -14.62 -26.96 3.29
CA PHE A 103 -15.23 -28.07 4.01
C PHE A 103 -16.06 -28.97 3.09
#